data_e8c25f366adc75646291128df82840f3
#
_entry.id   e8c25f366adc75646291128df82840f3
#
_cell.length_a   1.000
_cell.length_b   1.000
_cell.length_c   1.000
_cell.angle_alpha   90.00
_cell.angle_beta   90.00
_cell.angle_gamma   90.00
#
_symmetry.space_group_name_H-M   'P 1'
#
loop_
_entity.id
_entity.type
_entity.pdbx_description
1 polymer ?
#
loop_
_entity_poly.entity_id
_entity_poly.type
_entity_poly.pdbx_seq_one_letter_code
_entity_poly.pdbx_strand_id
1 'polypeptide(L)'
;MKVFYKGVVDEHPVFLGIDQSYSGFAITAYVNDENYYTEVYKSDKRGIERLRDIQSHVMNWLHEFDKITDVAMEGYAFGSQMANMLGELGGMVKLTLLDFGIYPLIVPPTSLKKYVTGKGNGISKSQMLLYVYKKWGAEFTDDNAADSYALARLVSGKHSTEYEKEIYDKLSDPKFREK
;
A
#
# COMPACT_ATOMS: atom_id res chain seq x y z
N MET A 1 -10.63 -14.35 2.46
CA MET A 1 -10.92 -13.12 1.70
C MET A 1 -12.22 -12.55 2.28
N LYS A 2 -12.13 -11.49 3.07
CA LYS A 2 -13.31 -10.81 3.59
C LYS A 2 -13.72 -9.77 2.56
N VAL A 3 -14.90 -9.90 2.01
CA VAL A 3 -15.44 -9.03 0.97
C VAL A 3 -16.05 -7.80 1.64
N PHE A 4 -15.61 -6.60 1.27
CA PHE A 4 -16.34 -5.38 1.56
C PHE A 4 -17.66 -5.40 0.77
N TYR A 5 -18.77 -5.33 1.45
CA TYR A 5 -20.03 -5.04 0.80
C TYR A 5 -20.19 -3.53 0.72
N LYS A 6 -20.60 -3.05 -0.44
CA LYS A 6 -20.81 -1.64 -0.80
C LYS A 6 -21.75 -0.84 0.15
N GLY A 7 -22.16 -1.33 1.26
CA GLY A 7 -23.03 -0.69 2.24
C GLY A 7 -22.43 -0.54 3.65
N VAL A 8 -21.22 -1.07 3.88
CA VAL A 8 -20.60 -1.04 5.23
C VAL A 8 -19.49 0.01 5.30
N VAL A 9 -19.05 0.55 4.16
CA VAL A 9 -17.90 1.45 4.08
C VAL A 9 -18.28 2.92 4.27
N ASP A 10 -19.53 3.30 4.03
CA ASP A 10 -19.98 4.71 4.04
C ASP A 10 -19.86 5.42 5.41
N GLU A 11 -19.78 4.66 6.51
CA GLU A 11 -19.69 5.22 7.86
C GLU A 11 -18.29 5.14 8.48
N HIS A 12 -17.35 4.42 7.87
CA HIS A 12 -16.02 4.17 8.44
C HIS A 12 -14.89 4.79 7.61
N PRO A 13 -13.82 5.28 8.28
CA PRO A 13 -12.66 5.78 7.57
C PRO A 13 -11.97 4.63 6.81
N VAL A 14 -11.74 4.84 5.50
CA VAL A 14 -11.03 3.90 4.63
C VAL A 14 -9.62 4.40 4.38
N PHE A 15 -8.67 3.51 4.57
CA PHE A 15 -7.24 3.77 4.32
C PHE A 15 -6.76 2.86 3.20
N LEU A 16 -6.02 3.42 2.24
CA LEU A 16 -5.46 2.62 1.16
C LEU A 16 -3.96 2.39 1.35
N GLY A 17 -3.52 1.19 1.03
CA GLY A 17 -2.11 0.85 0.88
C GLY A 17 -1.83 0.38 -0.54
N ILE A 18 -0.79 0.91 -1.16
CA ILE A 18 -0.41 0.62 -2.54
C ILE A 18 1.04 0.13 -2.58
N ASP A 19 1.22 -1.12 -2.98
CA ASP A 19 2.51 -1.65 -3.40
C ASP A 19 2.60 -1.62 -4.93
N GLN A 20 3.48 -0.75 -5.44
CA GLN A 20 3.65 -0.50 -6.86
C GLN A 20 4.57 -1.52 -7.55
N SER A 21 4.47 -2.79 -7.21
CA SER A 21 5.25 -3.83 -7.87
C SER A 21 4.87 -3.93 -9.36
N TYR A 22 5.87 -3.94 -10.23
CA TYR A 22 5.66 -4.00 -11.68
C TYR A 22 5.06 -5.33 -12.14
N SER A 23 5.33 -6.43 -11.44
CA SER A 23 4.85 -7.78 -11.76
C SER A 23 3.53 -8.14 -11.09
N GLY A 24 3.13 -7.40 -10.05
CA GLY A 24 1.93 -7.68 -9.26
C GLY A 24 1.56 -6.44 -8.45
N PHE A 25 0.90 -5.46 -9.11
CA PHE A 25 0.43 -4.25 -8.46
C PHE A 25 -0.60 -4.60 -7.37
N ALA A 26 -0.29 -4.29 -6.13
CA ALA A 26 -1.18 -4.61 -5.03
C ALA A 26 -1.82 -3.37 -4.42
N ILE A 27 -3.10 -3.45 -4.11
CA ILE A 27 -3.85 -2.42 -3.43
C ILE A 27 -4.72 -3.02 -2.34
N THR A 28 -4.72 -2.40 -1.17
CA THR A 28 -5.56 -2.79 -0.03
C THR A 28 -6.40 -1.62 0.42
N ALA A 29 -7.71 -1.85 0.56
CA ALA A 29 -8.59 -0.99 1.35
C ALA A 29 -8.71 -1.57 2.77
N TYR A 30 -8.47 -0.73 3.78
CA TYR A 30 -8.41 -1.13 5.18
C TYR A 30 -9.30 -0.22 6.02
N VAL A 31 -10.14 -0.83 6.83
CA VAL A 31 -10.93 -0.18 7.88
C VAL A 31 -10.39 -0.58 9.25
N ASN A 32 -10.21 -1.89 9.46
CA ASN A 32 -9.62 -2.48 10.66
C ASN A 32 -9.10 -3.89 10.37
N ASP A 33 -8.45 -4.54 11.34
CA ASP A 33 -7.81 -5.85 11.16
C ASP A 33 -8.80 -6.98 10.80
N GLU A 34 -10.11 -6.75 10.98
CA GLU A 34 -11.17 -7.71 10.60
C GLU A 34 -11.84 -7.34 9.27
N ASN A 35 -11.76 -6.07 8.86
CA ASN A 35 -12.43 -5.52 7.70
C ASN A 35 -11.43 -4.84 6.77
N TYR A 36 -10.93 -5.60 5.80
CA TYR A 36 -10.04 -5.15 4.74
C TYR A 36 -10.29 -5.96 3.47
N TYR A 37 -9.92 -5.38 2.34
CA TYR A 37 -9.91 -6.06 1.05
C TYR A 37 -8.60 -5.77 0.33
N THR A 38 -7.97 -6.81 -0.18
CA THR A 38 -6.69 -6.73 -0.89
C THR A 38 -6.80 -7.40 -2.24
N GLU A 39 -6.28 -6.75 -3.26
CA GLU A 39 -6.17 -7.29 -4.60
C GLU A 39 -4.74 -7.16 -5.12
N VAL A 40 -4.26 -8.18 -5.82
CA VAL A 40 -3.01 -8.15 -6.59
C VAL A 40 -3.38 -8.19 -8.06
N TYR A 41 -3.22 -7.07 -8.74
CA TYR A 41 -3.53 -6.91 -10.15
C TYR A 41 -2.32 -7.23 -11.02
N LYS A 42 -2.50 -8.08 -12.01
CA LYS A 42 -1.47 -8.47 -12.99
C LYS A 42 -1.93 -8.11 -14.39
N SER A 43 -1.38 -7.04 -14.92
CA SER A 43 -1.62 -6.65 -16.31
C SER A 43 -0.91 -7.59 -17.28
N ASP A 44 -1.60 -8.01 -18.33
CA ASP A 44 -1.02 -8.76 -19.47
C ASP A 44 -0.39 -7.84 -20.53
N LYS A 45 -0.57 -6.53 -20.37
CA LYS A 45 -0.05 -5.49 -21.28
C LYS A 45 1.43 -5.20 -21.04
N ARG A 46 2.03 -4.39 -21.92
CA ARG A 46 3.44 -3.96 -21.85
C ARG A 46 3.57 -2.48 -22.12
N GLY A 47 4.69 -1.88 -21.66
CA GLY A 47 4.99 -0.47 -21.88
C GLY A 47 3.87 0.47 -21.45
N ILE A 48 3.57 1.45 -22.28
CA ILE A 48 2.55 2.48 -22.00
C ILE A 48 1.13 1.91 -21.85
N GLU A 49 0.81 0.82 -22.56
CA GLU A 49 -0.49 0.16 -22.42
C GLU A 49 -0.67 -0.47 -21.04
N ARG A 50 0.40 -1.01 -20.47
CA ARG A 50 0.39 -1.51 -19.10
C ARG A 50 0.17 -0.40 -18.08
N LEU A 51 0.83 0.75 -18.25
CA LEU A 51 0.63 1.90 -17.38
C LEU A 51 -0.83 2.35 -17.41
N ARG A 52 -1.41 2.47 -18.60
CA ARG A 52 -2.84 2.81 -18.75
C ARG A 52 -3.77 1.78 -18.12
N ASP A 53 -3.46 0.51 -18.27
CA ASP A 53 -4.25 -0.59 -17.72
C ASP A 53 -4.26 -0.55 -16.18
N ILE A 54 -3.08 -0.38 -15.56
CA ILE A 54 -2.95 -0.19 -14.11
C ILE A 54 -3.62 1.11 -13.67
N GLN A 55 -3.48 2.21 -14.42
CA GLN A 55 -4.16 3.47 -14.11
C GLN A 55 -5.67 3.29 -14.04
N SER A 56 -6.25 2.64 -15.05
CA SER A 56 -7.69 2.36 -15.08
C SER A 56 -8.12 1.51 -13.88
N HIS A 57 -7.29 0.55 -13.48
CA HIS A 57 -7.55 -0.27 -12.30
C HIS A 57 -7.52 0.55 -11.01
N VAL A 58 -6.52 1.42 -10.83
CA VAL A 58 -6.45 2.34 -9.67
C VAL A 58 -7.65 3.28 -9.65
N MET A 59 -8.02 3.87 -10.79
CA MET A 59 -9.21 4.74 -10.87
C MET A 59 -10.48 4.02 -10.46
N ASN A 60 -10.69 2.77 -10.93
CA ASN A 60 -11.85 1.97 -10.53
C ASN A 60 -11.89 1.78 -9.01
N TRP A 61 -10.74 1.48 -8.39
CA TRP A 61 -10.64 1.37 -6.94
C TRP A 61 -10.99 2.67 -6.22
N LEU A 62 -10.50 3.81 -6.70
CA LEU A 62 -10.80 5.11 -6.09
C LEU A 62 -12.29 5.47 -6.18
N HIS A 63 -12.95 5.06 -7.25
CA HIS A 63 -14.40 5.25 -7.43
C HIS A 63 -15.28 4.31 -6.59
N GLU A 64 -14.73 3.22 -6.04
CA GLU A 64 -15.50 2.31 -5.17
C GLU A 64 -15.80 2.91 -3.78
N PHE A 65 -15.08 3.97 -3.39
CA PHE A 65 -15.20 4.58 -2.06
C PHE A 65 -15.64 6.03 -2.16
N ASP A 66 -16.69 6.41 -1.46
CA ASP A 66 -17.15 7.80 -1.38
C ASP A 66 -16.13 8.69 -0.68
N LYS A 67 -15.38 8.12 0.28
CA LYS A 67 -14.35 8.83 1.02
C LYS A 67 -13.18 7.94 1.37
N ILE A 68 -12.02 8.29 0.85
CA ILE A 68 -10.74 7.74 1.25
C ILE A 68 -10.12 8.70 2.27
N THR A 69 -9.79 8.18 3.45
CA THR A 69 -9.27 9.00 4.56
C THR A 69 -7.81 9.34 4.35
N ASP A 70 -6.99 8.35 3.98
CA ASP A 70 -5.58 8.52 3.69
C ASP A 70 -5.02 7.37 2.84
N VAL A 71 -3.88 7.61 2.19
CA VAL A 71 -3.21 6.64 1.31
C VAL A 71 -1.73 6.56 1.65
N ALA A 72 -1.21 5.34 1.79
CA ALA A 72 0.23 5.07 1.82
C ALA A 72 0.66 4.29 0.57
N MET A 73 1.81 4.64 0.04
CA MET A 73 2.39 4.01 -1.13
C MET A 73 3.84 3.63 -0.84
N GLU A 74 4.26 2.43 -1.26
CA GLU A 74 5.66 2.07 -1.11
C GLU A 74 6.55 2.92 -2.03
N GLY A 75 7.62 3.46 -1.45
CA GLY A 75 8.69 4.10 -2.21
C GLY A 75 9.59 3.06 -2.88
N TYR A 76 10.25 3.43 -3.96
CA TYR A 76 11.20 2.54 -4.63
C TYR A 76 12.61 2.69 -4.07
N ALA A 77 13.35 1.56 -4.05
CA ALA A 77 14.77 1.57 -3.69
C ALA A 77 15.59 2.15 -4.85
N PHE A 78 16.44 3.13 -4.56
CA PHE A 78 17.39 3.67 -5.53
C PHE A 78 18.36 2.57 -5.97
N GLY A 79 18.67 2.54 -7.30
CA GLY A 79 19.67 1.65 -7.86
C GLY A 79 19.16 0.27 -8.29
N SER A 80 17.86 0.01 -8.32
CA SER A 80 17.32 -1.19 -8.92
C SER A 80 17.42 -1.11 -10.45
N GLN A 81 17.63 -2.26 -11.11
CA GLN A 81 17.62 -2.33 -12.59
C GLN A 81 16.26 -1.93 -13.19
N MET A 82 15.22 -1.95 -12.39
CA MET A 82 13.85 -1.57 -12.77
C MET A 82 13.46 -0.16 -12.29
N ALA A 83 14.42 0.63 -11.76
CA ALA A 83 14.13 1.94 -11.17
C ALA A 83 13.37 2.88 -12.13
N ASN A 84 13.73 2.89 -13.41
CA ASN A 84 13.05 3.72 -14.40
C ASN A 84 11.58 3.31 -14.58
N MET A 85 11.32 2.01 -14.73
CA MET A 85 9.97 1.47 -14.91
C MET A 85 9.09 1.68 -13.66
N LEU A 86 9.68 1.52 -12.47
CA LEU A 86 9.01 1.81 -11.20
C LEU A 86 8.77 3.31 -11.05
N GLY A 87 9.68 4.15 -11.53
CA GLY A 87 9.50 5.60 -11.54
C GLY A 87 8.36 6.05 -12.45
N GLU A 88 8.22 5.48 -13.65
CA GLU A 88 7.09 5.73 -14.55
C GLU A 88 5.76 5.28 -13.93
N LEU A 89 5.73 4.06 -13.39
CA LEU A 89 4.56 3.51 -12.72
C LEU A 89 4.17 4.36 -11.51
N GLY A 90 5.12 4.67 -10.64
CA GLY A 90 4.88 5.47 -9.44
C GLY A 90 4.46 6.90 -9.77
N GLY A 91 5.04 7.52 -10.80
CA GLY A 91 4.62 8.83 -11.29
C GLY A 91 3.17 8.82 -11.77
N MET A 92 2.79 7.82 -12.57
CA MET A 92 1.42 7.66 -13.04
C MET A 92 0.44 7.46 -11.87
N VAL A 93 0.76 6.59 -10.91
CA VAL A 93 -0.10 6.34 -9.74
C VAL A 93 -0.28 7.61 -8.92
N LYS A 94 0.80 8.36 -8.66
CA LYS A 94 0.74 9.63 -7.90
C LYS A 94 -0.11 10.67 -8.61
N LEU A 95 0.03 10.82 -9.93
CA LEU A 95 -0.82 11.73 -10.72
C LEU A 95 -2.28 11.31 -10.66
N THR A 96 -2.57 10.03 -10.76
CA THR A 96 -3.94 9.51 -10.63
C THR A 96 -4.53 9.81 -9.25
N LEU A 97 -3.77 9.63 -8.17
CA LEU A 97 -4.20 9.99 -6.82
C LEU A 97 -4.43 11.50 -6.67
N LEU A 98 -3.56 12.32 -7.26
CA LEU A 98 -3.69 13.78 -7.25
C LEU A 98 -4.97 14.25 -7.94
N ASP A 99 -5.41 13.61 -9.02
CA ASP A 99 -6.69 13.91 -9.69
C ASP A 99 -7.91 13.73 -8.76
N PHE A 100 -7.75 12.90 -7.70
CA PHE A 100 -8.73 12.73 -6.62
C PHE A 100 -8.43 13.60 -5.37
N GLY A 101 -7.46 14.51 -5.45
CA GLY A 101 -7.06 15.38 -4.34
C GLY A 101 -6.26 14.65 -3.25
N ILE A 102 -5.71 13.48 -3.54
CA ILE A 102 -5.00 12.64 -2.58
C ILE A 102 -3.49 12.81 -2.74
N TYR A 103 -2.81 13.13 -1.63
CA TYR A 103 -1.35 13.22 -1.52
C TYR A 103 -0.83 12.03 -0.70
N PRO A 104 -0.33 10.97 -1.34
CA PRO A 104 0.04 9.75 -0.63
C PRO A 104 1.25 9.94 0.29
N LEU A 105 1.25 9.21 1.40
CA LEU A 105 2.42 8.99 2.24
C LEU A 105 3.37 8.03 1.54
N ILE A 106 4.59 8.47 1.23
CA ILE A 106 5.60 7.60 0.61
C ILE A 106 6.42 6.91 1.70
N VAL A 107 6.29 5.60 1.77
CA VAL A 107 6.91 4.76 2.80
C VAL A 107 8.14 4.07 2.24
N PRO A 108 9.36 4.37 2.74
CA PRO A 108 10.55 3.63 2.32
C PRO A 108 10.42 2.13 2.63
N PRO A 109 10.87 1.22 1.74
CA PRO A 109 10.78 -0.24 1.96
C PRO A 109 11.38 -0.71 3.29
N THR A 110 12.49 -0.11 3.69
CA THR A 110 13.13 -0.41 5.00
C THR A 110 12.28 0.01 6.18
N SER A 111 11.52 1.11 6.06
CA SER A 111 10.59 1.58 7.09
C SER A 111 9.38 0.67 7.19
N LEU A 112 8.84 0.22 6.05
CA LEU A 112 7.74 -0.76 6.03
C LEU A 112 8.16 -2.08 6.71
N LYS A 113 9.33 -2.62 6.34
CA LYS A 113 9.88 -3.82 6.97
C LYS A 113 10.07 -3.64 8.49
N LYS A 114 10.58 -2.49 8.92
CA LYS A 114 10.73 -2.20 10.36
C LYS A 114 9.36 -2.10 11.05
N TYR A 115 8.38 -1.49 10.42
CA TYR A 115 7.00 -1.41 10.93
C TYR A 115 6.39 -2.81 11.14
N VAL A 116 6.57 -3.71 10.17
CA VAL A 116 6.03 -5.08 10.25
C VAL A 116 6.79 -5.95 11.22
N THR A 117 8.13 -5.93 11.20
CA THR A 117 8.96 -6.96 11.85
C THR A 117 9.81 -6.46 13.02
N GLY A 118 9.88 -5.15 13.23
CA GLY A 118 10.84 -4.50 14.13
C GLY A 118 12.25 -4.36 13.54
N LYS A 119 12.53 -4.91 12.34
CA LYS A 119 13.85 -4.89 11.69
C LYS A 119 13.74 -4.35 10.27
N GLY A 120 14.58 -3.38 9.92
CA GLY A 120 14.55 -2.74 8.59
C GLY A 120 15.25 -3.52 7.48
N ASN A 121 16.24 -4.34 7.81
CA ASN A 121 17.09 -5.05 6.85
C ASN A 121 17.12 -6.56 7.12
N GLY A 122 17.50 -7.34 6.09
CA GLY A 122 17.64 -8.79 6.21
C GLY A 122 16.32 -9.54 6.33
N ILE A 123 15.21 -8.91 5.98
CA ILE A 123 13.87 -9.51 6.03
C ILE A 123 13.51 -10.08 4.66
N SER A 124 13.28 -11.39 4.62
CA SER A 124 12.81 -12.07 3.42
C SER A 124 11.29 -11.88 3.20
N LYS A 125 10.82 -12.14 1.98
CA LYS A 125 9.40 -12.11 1.63
C LYS A 125 8.56 -13.04 2.52
N SER A 126 9.02 -14.26 2.74
CA SER A 126 8.34 -15.23 3.62
C SER A 126 8.28 -14.77 5.08
N GLN A 127 9.28 -14.05 5.54
CA GLN A 127 9.24 -13.42 6.87
C GLN A 127 8.22 -12.30 6.94
N MET A 128 8.08 -11.45 5.91
CA MET A 128 7.02 -10.43 5.86
C MET A 128 5.64 -11.08 6.02
N LEU A 129 5.32 -12.09 5.21
CA LEU A 129 4.06 -12.83 5.30
C LEU A 129 3.82 -13.40 6.71
N LEU A 130 4.84 -14.04 7.28
CA LEU A 130 4.76 -14.64 8.61
C LEU A 130 4.50 -13.61 9.71
N TYR A 131 5.15 -12.46 9.66
CA TYR A 131 4.97 -11.41 10.68
C TYR A 131 3.60 -10.74 10.54
N VAL A 132 3.12 -10.47 9.33
CA VAL A 132 1.77 -9.94 9.08
C VAL A 132 0.73 -10.89 9.68
N TYR A 133 0.85 -12.19 9.41
CA TYR A 133 -0.04 -13.20 9.99
C TYR A 133 0.04 -13.25 11.52
N LYS A 134 1.25 -13.37 12.09
CA LYS A 134 1.43 -13.50 13.55
C LYS A 134 0.96 -12.29 14.33
N LYS A 135 1.13 -11.09 13.79
CA LYS A 135 0.82 -9.84 14.50
C LYS A 135 -0.65 -9.43 14.35
N TRP A 136 -1.18 -9.59 13.15
CA TRP A 136 -2.47 -8.99 12.80
C TRP A 136 -3.50 -10.01 12.33
N GLY A 137 -3.14 -11.30 12.25
CA GLY A 137 -4.04 -12.38 11.83
C GLY A 137 -4.39 -12.35 10.33
N ALA A 138 -3.77 -11.46 9.55
CA ALA A 138 -4.02 -11.36 8.12
C ALA A 138 -3.16 -12.36 7.35
N GLU A 139 -3.81 -13.25 6.60
CA GLU A 139 -3.15 -14.32 5.85
C GLU A 139 -3.08 -13.98 4.36
N PHE A 140 -1.87 -13.98 3.82
CA PHE A 140 -1.60 -13.75 2.41
C PHE A 140 -0.65 -14.82 1.86
N THR A 141 -0.78 -15.12 0.58
CA THR A 141 0.13 -15.99 -0.18
C THR A 141 1.07 -15.22 -1.10
N ASP A 142 0.80 -13.91 -1.29
CA ASP A 142 1.56 -13.00 -2.14
C ASP A 142 2.16 -11.89 -1.26
N ASP A 143 3.46 -11.61 -1.42
CA ASP A 143 4.18 -10.60 -0.64
C ASP A 143 3.71 -9.18 -0.94
N ASN A 144 3.37 -8.88 -2.20
CA ASN A 144 2.85 -7.54 -2.55
C ASN A 144 1.49 -7.29 -1.86
N ALA A 145 0.66 -8.34 -1.69
CA ALA A 145 -0.59 -8.24 -0.93
C ALA A 145 -0.33 -7.93 0.55
N ALA A 146 0.66 -8.59 1.16
CA ALA A 146 1.02 -8.35 2.55
C ALA A 146 1.62 -6.94 2.75
N ASP A 147 2.43 -6.47 1.80
CA ASP A 147 3.05 -5.14 1.84
C ASP A 147 1.98 -4.05 1.66
N SER A 148 1.04 -4.19 0.72
CA SER A 148 -0.07 -3.25 0.56
C SER A 148 -1.00 -3.20 1.79
N TYR A 149 -1.27 -4.34 2.43
CA TYR A 149 -2.01 -4.39 3.69
C TYR A 149 -1.27 -3.66 4.82
N ALA A 150 0.03 -3.91 4.97
CA ALA A 150 0.85 -3.26 5.99
C ALA A 150 0.93 -1.73 5.79
N LEU A 151 0.98 -1.26 4.53
CA LEU A 151 0.93 0.16 4.18
C LEU A 151 -0.41 0.80 4.59
N ALA A 152 -1.54 0.16 4.26
CA ALA A 152 -2.87 0.65 4.63
C ALA A 152 -3.04 0.71 6.16
N ARG A 153 -2.57 -0.32 6.86
CA ARG A 153 -2.60 -0.36 8.32
C ARG A 153 -1.68 0.71 8.94
N LEU A 154 -0.50 0.93 8.39
CA LEU A 154 0.42 1.98 8.84
C LEU A 154 -0.26 3.36 8.77
N VAL A 155 -0.82 3.72 7.60
CA VAL A 155 -1.42 5.05 7.41
C VAL A 155 -2.74 5.23 8.19
N SER A 156 -3.38 4.14 8.63
CA SER A 156 -4.55 4.20 9.51
C SER A 156 -4.22 4.66 10.94
N GLY A 157 -2.93 4.73 11.29
CA GLY A 157 -2.50 5.10 12.64
C GLY A 157 -2.70 4.01 13.69
N LYS A 158 -3.05 2.79 13.29
CA LYS A 158 -3.16 1.65 14.21
C LYS A 158 -1.78 1.06 14.51
N HIS A 159 -1.41 1.09 15.77
CA HIS A 159 -0.12 0.58 16.26
C HIS A 159 -0.35 -0.42 17.38
N SER A 160 0.35 -1.54 17.34
CA SER A 160 0.32 -2.59 18.37
C SER A 160 1.60 -2.62 19.22
N THR A 161 2.64 -1.93 18.76
CA THR A 161 3.96 -1.92 19.40
C THR A 161 4.59 -0.53 19.35
N GLU A 162 5.54 -0.26 20.26
CA GLU A 162 6.28 1.02 20.31
C GLU A 162 7.03 1.29 19.00
N TYR A 163 7.67 0.30 18.39
CA TYR A 163 8.40 0.51 17.14
C TYR A 163 7.48 0.79 15.94
N GLU A 164 6.24 0.31 15.93
CA GLU A 164 5.23 0.70 14.95
C GLU A 164 4.91 2.19 15.08
N LYS A 165 4.70 2.64 16.32
CA LYS A 165 4.45 4.04 16.62
C LYS A 165 5.64 4.94 16.24
N GLU A 166 6.87 4.54 16.62
CA GLU A 166 8.08 5.28 16.23
C GLU A 166 8.21 5.45 14.71
N ILE A 167 7.89 4.42 13.94
CA ILE A 167 7.92 4.49 12.46
C ILE A 167 6.83 5.43 11.94
N TYR A 168 5.63 5.33 12.47
CA TYR A 168 4.52 6.22 12.09
C TYR A 168 4.86 7.67 12.39
N ASP A 169 5.32 7.97 13.60
CA ASP A 169 5.69 9.32 14.03
C ASP A 169 6.80 9.91 13.13
N LYS A 170 7.81 9.10 12.80
CA LYS A 170 8.86 9.49 11.86
C LYS A 170 8.33 9.80 10.46
N LEU A 171 7.40 9.00 9.96
CA LEU A 171 6.81 9.17 8.63
C LEU A 171 5.76 10.28 8.58
N SER A 172 5.32 10.78 9.73
CA SER A 172 4.44 11.95 9.81
C SER A 172 5.12 13.27 9.43
N ASP A 173 6.46 13.28 9.28
CA ASP A 173 7.21 14.42 8.74
C ASP A 173 6.69 14.73 7.30
N PRO A 174 6.33 16.00 7.01
CA PRO A 174 5.78 16.42 5.71
C PRO A 174 6.62 16.04 4.48
N LYS A 175 7.94 15.82 4.64
CA LYS A 175 8.82 15.39 3.54
C LYS A 175 8.49 14.01 2.97
N PHE A 176 7.73 13.17 3.71
CA PHE A 176 7.26 11.88 3.23
C PHE A 176 5.91 11.94 2.51
N ARG A 177 5.27 13.12 2.50
CA ARG A 177 4.07 13.37 1.70
C ARG A 177 4.45 13.90 0.33
N GLU A 178 3.94 13.24 -0.68
CA GLU A 178 4.09 13.71 -2.05
C GLU A 178 3.14 14.92 -2.26
N LYS A 179 3.71 16.12 -2.36
CA LYS A 179 3.01 17.39 -2.61
C LYS A 179 3.57 18.07 -3.84
#